data_68c3331ce9d998ae019d9eb1fecdf5a8
#
_entry.id   68c3331ce9d998ae019d9eb1fecdf5a8
#
_cell.length_a   1.000
_cell.length_b   1.000
_cell.length_c   1.000
_cell.angle_alpha   90.00
_cell.angle_beta   90.00
_cell.angle_gamma   90.00
#
_symmetry.space_group_name_H-M   'P 1'
#
loop_
_entity.id
_entity.type
_entity.pdbx_description
1 polymer ?
#
loop_
_entity_poly.entity_id
_entity_poly.type
_entity_poly.pdbx_seq_one_letter_code
_entity_poly.pdbx_strand_id
1 'polypeptide(L)'
;MFGYVVTNSKILSEEDNKIYRAYYCGLCHALKEKYGQISRLTLNYDLTFLAIFLDAVYSLPKKEEYLGCTLHPFSKHLCYNNEIFSYCADMNIALIYYKLLDDWYDDKNIIALFSSEFFKKKIEEIKKKYPRQCSAIEENLKKLMKAEKENILIPDIPASHFGKLMGELFCLYEDKNSELLKSFGFELGEFIYIIDAVCDIKKDIKQKKYNPLITTPRKDFEKILTLFLAECTDVYNKIEIKNNKAIIDNILYSGIWTKYELKKQRKEKKKERKND
;
A
#
# COMPACT_ATOMS: atom_id res chain seq x y z
N MET A 1 -1.89 -6.40 5.25
CA MET A 1 -2.63 -5.59 4.26
C MET A 1 -1.74 -4.79 3.29
N PHE A 2 -0.50 -4.39 3.62
CA PHE A 2 0.42 -3.66 2.74
C PHE A 2 1.54 -4.53 2.18
N GLY A 3 2.25 -4.04 1.13
CA GLY A 3 3.41 -4.67 0.52
C GLY A 3 3.07 -5.59 -0.66
N TYR A 4 1.99 -5.29 -1.37
CA TYR A 4 1.63 -5.98 -2.61
C TYR A 4 1.99 -5.17 -3.85
N VAL A 5 2.01 -3.86 -3.75
CA VAL A 5 2.28 -2.94 -4.88
C VAL A 5 3.79 -2.76 -5.04
N VAL A 6 4.44 -3.76 -5.61
CA VAL A 6 5.90 -3.83 -5.77
C VAL A 6 6.28 -3.96 -7.24
N THR A 7 7.50 -3.59 -7.60
CA THR A 7 8.02 -3.85 -8.94
C THR A 7 8.41 -5.32 -9.13
N ASN A 8 8.25 -5.84 -10.34
CA ASN A 8 8.96 -7.02 -10.78
C ASN A 8 10.33 -6.59 -11.35
N SER A 9 11.33 -6.53 -10.49
CA SER A 9 12.68 -6.05 -10.83
C SER A 9 13.41 -6.90 -11.88
N LYS A 10 12.92 -8.11 -12.18
CA LYS A 10 13.53 -9.01 -13.18
C LYS A 10 13.25 -8.59 -14.61
N ILE A 11 12.12 -7.91 -14.83
CA ILE A 11 11.67 -7.48 -16.16
C ILE A 11 11.73 -5.96 -16.33
N LEU A 12 11.98 -5.22 -15.26
CA LEU A 12 12.15 -3.78 -15.29
C LEU A 12 13.58 -3.44 -15.77
N SER A 13 13.74 -2.39 -16.57
CA SER A 13 15.05 -1.93 -17.01
C SER A 13 15.95 -1.54 -15.83
N GLU A 14 17.27 -1.54 -16.02
CA GLU A 14 18.19 -1.07 -14.97
C GLU A 14 17.97 0.40 -14.60
N GLU A 15 17.64 1.22 -15.60
CA GLU A 15 17.35 2.64 -15.43
C GLU A 15 16.08 2.83 -14.61
N ASP A 16 14.97 2.18 -14.96
CA ASP A 16 13.73 2.23 -14.21
C ASP A 16 13.87 1.68 -12.78
N ASN A 17 14.69 0.64 -12.60
CA ASN A 17 15.03 0.14 -11.28
C ASN A 17 15.78 1.18 -10.44
N LYS A 18 16.69 1.97 -11.04
CA LYS A 18 17.38 3.08 -10.36
C LYS A 18 16.39 4.19 -10.00
N ILE A 19 15.49 4.55 -10.89
CA ILE A 19 14.42 5.54 -10.67
C ILE A 19 13.52 5.06 -9.52
N TYR A 20 13.02 3.82 -9.57
CA TYR A 20 12.19 3.26 -8.50
C TYR A 20 12.89 3.32 -7.13
N ARG A 21 14.18 2.97 -7.07
CA ARG A 21 14.98 3.08 -5.84
C ARG A 21 15.11 4.52 -5.36
N ALA A 22 15.22 5.50 -6.28
CA ALA A 22 15.30 6.91 -5.91
C ALA A 22 14.01 7.41 -5.24
N TYR A 23 12.83 6.93 -5.68
CA TYR A 23 11.55 7.16 -4.98
C TYR A 23 11.50 6.50 -3.61
N TYR A 24 11.88 5.23 -3.52
CA TYR A 24 11.92 4.49 -2.26
C TYR A 24 12.86 5.15 -1.23
N CYS A 25 14.06 5.52 -1.66
CA CYS A 25 15.03 6.23 -0.83
C CYS A 25 14.55 7.63 -0.47
N GLY A 26 13.92 8.35 -1.40
CA GLY A 26 13.32 9.67 -1.17
C GLY A 26 12.26 9.62 -0.08
N LEU A 27 11.32 8.69 -0.15
CA LEU A 27 10.31 8.50 0.89
C LEU A 27 10.93 8.12 2.24
N CYS A 28 11.95 7.25 2.23
CA CYS A 28 12.72 6.89 3.41
C CYS A 28 13.35 8.12 4.10
N HIS A 29 13.90 9.04 3.32
CA HIS A 29 14.47 10.29 3.83
C HIS A 29 13.41 11.27 4.31
N ALA A 30 12.30 11.43 3.58
CA ALA A 30 11.16 12.26 4.01
C ALA A 30 10.61 11.81 5.37
N LEU A 31 10.46 10.48 5.58
CA LEU A 31 10.09 9.92 6.88
C LEU A 31 11.10 10.30 7.96
N LYS A 32 12.40 10.11 7.70
CA LYS A 32 13.46 10.46 8.67
C LYS A 32 13.43 11.92 9.05
N GLU A 33 13.36 12.82 8.08
CA GLU A 33 13.41 14.27 8.30
C GLU A 33 12.21 14.76 9.13
N LYS A 34 11.01 14.25 8.83
CA LYS A 34 9.78 14.69 9.50
C LYS A 34 9.53 14.00 10.84
N TYR A 35 9.88 12.72 10.96
CA TYR A 35 9.46 11.86 12.08
C TYR A 35 10.61 11.15 12.79
N GLY A 36 11.87 11.41 12.39
CA GLY A 36 13.07 10.83 13.00
C GLY A 36 13.41 9.42 12.47
N GLN A 37 14.53 8.87 12.97
CA GLN A 37 15.11 7.62 12.46
C GLN A 37 14.15 6.40 12.55
N ILE A 38 13.38 6.31 13.63
CA ILE A 38 12.48 5.17 13.89
C ILE A 38 11.39 5.08 12.83
N SER A 39 10.89 6.20 12.32
CA SER A 39 9.84 6.23 11.31
C SER A 39 10.22 5.53 9.99
N ARG A 40 11.52 5.39 9.70
CA ARG A 40 12.00 4.65 8.52
C ARG A 40 11.64 3.17 8.55
N LEU A 41 11.41 2.60 9.74
CA LEU A 41 10.95 1.22 9.90
C LEU A 41 9.52 1.02 9.40
N THR A 42 8.78 2.09 9.24
CA THR A 42 7.40 2.07 8.71
C THR A 42 7.34 2.17 7.18
N LEU A 43 8.49 2.42 6.52
CA LEU A 43 8.58 2.52 5.07
C LEU A 43 8.01 1.27 4.39
N ASN A 44 7.14 1.46 3.41
CA ASN A 44 6.54 0.37 2.65
C ASN A 44 6.48 0.68 1.15
N TYR A 45 6.27 -0.36 0.37
CA TYR A 45 6.26 -0.26 -1.09
C TYR A 45 4.99 0.40 -1.63
N ASP A 46 3.86 0.26 -0.94
CA ASP A 46 2.58 0.80 -1.41
C ASP A 46 2.59 2.33 -1.37
N LEU A 47 3.17 2.93 -0.32
CA LEU A 47 3.36 4.39 -0.25
C LEU A 47 4.47 4.88 -1.19
N THR A 48 5.45 4.03 -1.51
CA THR A 48 6.42 4.32 -2.58
C THR A 48 5.72 4.37 -3.93
N PHE A 49 4.80 3.44 -4.19
CA PHE A 49 3.98 3.47 -5.40
C PHE A 49 3.09 4.71 -5.45
N LEU A 50 2.45 5.07 -4.34
CA LEU A 50 1.66 6.30 -4.24
C LEU A 50 2.50 7.53 -4.64
N ALA A 51 3.75 7.62 -4.16
CA ALA A 51 4.65 8.72 -4.52
C ALA A 51 4.98 8.72 -6.02
N ILE A 52 5.30 7.57 -6.61
CA ILE A 52 5.58 7.43 -8.04
C ILE A 52 4.35 7.81 -8.86
N PHE A 53 3.17 7.33 -8.46
CA PHE A 53 1.93 7.53 -9.19
C PHE A 53 1.50 8.99 -9.19
N LEU A 54 1.50 9.65 -8.03
CA LEU A 54 1.17 11.07 -7.93
C LEU A 54 2.19 11.95 -8.67
N ASP A 55 3.49 11.62 -8.60
CA ASP A 55 4.50 12.34 -9.38
C ASP A 55 4.32 12.12 -10.89
N ALA A 56 3.89 10.94 -11.31
CA ALA A 56 3.61 10.65 -12.71
C ALA A 56 2.40 11.43 -13.25
N VAL A 57 1.40 11.72 -12.43
CA VAL A 57 0.22 12.52 -12.79
C VAL A 57 0.54 14.02 -12.75
N TYR A 58 1.14 14.50 -11.67
CA TYR A 58 1.33 15.93 -11.44
C TYR A 58 2.62 16.47 -12.03
N SER A 59 3.66 15.64 -12.13
CA SER A 59 4.99 16.00 -12.67
C SER A 59 5.58 17.26 -12.03
N LEU A 60 5.53 17.29 -10.70
CA LEU A 60 6.02 18.43 -9.93
C LEU A 60 7.56 18.50 -10.00
N PRO A 61 8.13 19.74 -9.95
CA PRO A 61 9.58 19.89 -9.81
C PRO A 61 10.09 19.10 -8.62
N LYS A 62 11.15 18.33 -8.80
CA LYS A 62 11.75 17.53 -7.74
C LYS A 62 13.24 17.79 -7.62
N LYS A 63 13.72 17.78 -6.39
CA LYS A 63 15.15 17.83 -6.10
C LYS A 63 15.73 16.44 -6.20
N GLU A 64 16.94 16.36 -6.71
CA GLU A 64 17.75 15.14 -6.81
C GLU A 64 18.95 15.29 -5.89
N GLU A 65 19.06 14.39 -4.92
CA GLU A 65 20.14 14.45 -3.93
C GLU A 65 20.73 13.05 -3.72
N TYR A 66 22.06 12.98 -3.56
CA TYR A 66 22.74 11.73 -3.20
C TYR A 66 22.94 11.66 -1.70
N LEU A 67 22.12 10.87 -1.01
CA LEU A 67 22.06 10.81 0.45
C LEU A 67 22.55 9.44 0.96
N GLY A 68 23.17 9.47 2.14
CA GLY A 68 23.67 8.26 2.83
C GLY A 68 22.52 7.43 3.40
N CYS A 69 22.69 6.12 3.40
CA CYS A 69 21.74 5.16 3.96
C CYS A 69 22.33 4.46 5.18
N THR A 70 21.58 4.35 6.29
CA THR A 70 22.02 3.61 7.49
C THR A 70 22.19 2.11 7.24
N LEU A 71 21.42 1.54 6.31
CA LEU A 71 21.54 0.13 5.91
C LEU A 71 22.72 -0.12 4.96
N HIS A 72 23.17 0.94 4.26
CA HIS A 72 24.28 0.90 3.31
C HIS A 72 25.24 2.05 3.61
N PRO A 73 25.98 2.02 4.74
CA PRO A 73 26.73 3.18 5.25
C PRO A 73 27.84 3.66 4.33
N PHE A 74 28.32 2.81 3.42
CA PHE A 74 29.41 3.14 2.51
C PHE A 74 28.94 3.61 1.13
N SER A 75 27.64 3.75 0.91
CA SER A 75 27.10 4.19 -0.38
C SER A 75 26.11 5.33 -0.22
N LYS A 76 26.15 6.26 -1.18
CA LYS A 76 25.12 7.28 -1.34
C LYS A 76 24.15 6.82 -2.43
N HIS A 77 22.87 7.01 -2.18
CA HIS A 77 21.81 6.66 -3.12
C HIS A 77 21.11 7.92 -3.63
N LEU A 78 20.74 7.92 -4.89
CA LEU A 78 19.88 8.97 -5.45
C LEU A 78 18.54 8.95 -4.69
N CYS A 79 18.12 10.12 -4.26
CA CYS A 79 16.85 10.34 -3.56
C CYS A 79 16.11 11.50 -4.24
N TYR A 80 14.86 11.30 -4.56
CA TYR A 80 13.97 12.36 -5.01
C TYR A 80 13.26 13.01 -3.82
N ASN A 81 13.02 14.32 -3.92
CA ASN A 81 12.29 15.05 -2.89
C ASN A 81 11.44 16.16 -3.51
N ASN A 82 10.15 16.20 -3.16
CA ASN A 82 9.21 17.29 -3.38
C ASN A 82 8.05 17.17 -2.38
N GLU A 83 7.01 17.96 -2.55
CA GLU A 83 5.86 17.93 -1.63
C GLU A 83 5.08 16.60 -1.62
N ILE A 84 5.12 15.82 -2.72
CA ILE A 84 4.49 14.50 -2.78
C ILE A 84 5.15 13.53 -1.79
N PHE A 85 6.47 13.55 -1.66
CA PHE A 85 7.16 12.72 -0.67
C PHE A 85 6.79 13.11 0.76
N SER A 86 6.65 14.43 1.01
CA SER A 86 6.18 14.94 2.30
C SER A 86 4.76 14.44 2.60
N TYR A 87 3.86 14.49 1.62
CA TYR A 87 2.50 13.95 1.72
C TYR A 87 2.49 12.44 1.97
N CYS A 88 3.22 11.66 1.18
CA CYS A 88 3.29 10.22 1.34
C CYS A 88 3.87 9.81 2.71
N ALA A 89 4.85 10.56 3.22
CA ALA A 89 5.37 10.35 4.58
C ALA A 89 4.30 10.63 5.65
N ASP A 90 3.50 11.71 5.49
CA ASP A 90 2.39 12.04 6.38
C ASP A 90 1.33 10.95 6.37
N MET A 91 0.92 10.47 5.20
CA MET A 91 -0.06 9.38 5.05
C MET A 91 0.46 8.05 5.59
N ASN A 92 1.75 7.77 5.41
CA ASN A 92 2.38 6.57 5.98
C ASN A 92 2.26 6.55 7.51
N ILE A 93 2.56 7.67 8.16
CA ILE A 93 2.45 7.79 9.63
C ILE A 93 1.00 7.73 10.08
N ALA A 94 0.06 8.35 9.35
CA ALA A 94 -1.36 8.27 9.66
C ALA A 94 -1.86 6.83 9.63
N LEU A 95 -1.57 6.07 8.56
CA LEU A 95 -1.95 4.67 8.43
C LEU A 95 -1.37 3.78 9.53
N ILE A 96 -0.08 3.98 9.86
CA ILE A 96 0.57 3.22 10.95
C ILE A 96 -0.06 3.56 12.30
N TYR A 97 -0.32 4.82 12.58
CA TYR A 97 -0.96 5.24 13.83
C TYR A 97 -2.32 4.56 14.04
N TYR A 98 -3.19 4.62 13.03
CA TYR A 98 -4.50 4.00 13.16
C TYR A 98 -4.43 2.48 13.24
N LYS A 99 -3.48 1.86 12.54
CA LYS A 99 -3.21 0.42 12.68
C LYS A 99 -2.75 0.05 14.08
N LEU A 100 -1.85 0.83 14.68
CA LEU A 100 -1.38 0.59 16.06
C LEU A 100 -2.50 0.76 17.08
N LEU A 101 -3.42 1.71 16.86
CA LEU A 101 -4.62 1.83 17.70
C LEU A 101 -5.53 0.61 17.56
N ASP A 102 -5.70 0.06 16.36
CA ASP A 102 -6.46 -1.15 16.10
C ASP A 102 -5.86 -2.36 16.83
N ASP A 103 -4.56 -2.60 16.66
CA ASP A 103 -3.81 -3.66 17.35
C ASP A 103 -3.92 -3.53 18.89
N TRP A 104 -4.01 -2.30 19.43
CA TRP A 104 -4.27 -2.07 20.85
C TRP A 104 -5.70 -2.42 21.24
N TYR A 105 -6.68 -2.00 20.48
CA TYR A 105 -8.10 -2.24 20.83
C TYR A 105 -8.46 -3.74 20.73
N ASP A 106 -7.92 -4.45 19.77
CA ASP A 106 -8.24 -5.85 19.52
C ASP A 106 -7.43 -6.80 20.42
N ASP A 107 -6.10 -6.65 20.44
CA ASP A 107 -5.18 -7.59 21.11
C ASP A 107 -4.64 -7.08 22.46
N LYS A 108 -5.04 -5.85 22.90
CA LYS A 108 -4.49 -5.16 24.08
C LYS A 108 -2.96 -5.10 24.07
N ASN A 109 -2.39 -4.93 22.87
CA ASN A 109 -0.94 -4.90 22.68
C ASN A 109 -0.35 -3.59 23.25
N ILE A 110 0.29 -3.69 24.41
CA ILE A 110 0.89 -2.54 25.11
C ILE A 110 1.98 -1.87 24.25
N ILE A 111 2.72 -2.63 23.46
CA ILE A 111 3.75 -2.07 22.56
C ILE A 111 3.09 -1.20 21.49
N ALA A 112 1.93 -1.63 20.97
CA ALA A 112 1.18 -0.83 20.00
C ALA A 112 0.69 0.48 20.64
N LEU A 113 0.23 0.47 21.90
CA LEU A 113 -0.17 1.67 22.62
C LEU A 113 0.99 2.67 22.77
N PHE A 114 2.14 2.22 23.28
CA PHE A 114 3.32 3.09 23.44
C PHE A 114 3.81 3.66 22.09
N SER A 115 3.77 2.85 21.04
CA SER A 115 4.14 3.28 19.69
C SER A 115 3.15 4.30 19.13
N SER A 116 1.85 4.17 19.41
CA SER A 116 0.83 5.15 19.00
C SER A 116 1.01 6.49 19.72
N GLU A 117 1.29 6.48 21.02
CA GLU A 117 1.56 7.71 21.80
C GLU A 117 2.76 8.50 21.24
N PHE A 118 3.81 7.82 20.73
CA PHE A 118 4.92 8.47 20.07
C PHE A 118 4.49 9.32 18.86
N PHE A 119 3.50 8.87 18.11
CA PHE A 119 3.00 9.58 16.92
C PHE A 119 1.86 10.56 17.22
N LYS A 120 1.27 10.54 18.40
CA LYS A 120 0.03 11.28 18.74
C LYS A 120 0.10 12.77 18.40
N LYS A 121 1.17 13.46 18.82
CA LYS A 121 1.33 14.90 18.51
C LYS A 121 1.44 15.14 17.01
N LYS A 122 2.13 14.26 16.30
CA LYS A 122 2.31 14.37 14.85
C LYS A 122 1.02 14.11 14.07
N ILE A 123 0.19 13.19 14.56
CA ILE A 123 -1.13 12.95 13.97
C ILE A 123 -2.03 14.17 14.05
N GLU A 124 -2.00 14.94 15.14
CA GLU A 124 -2.79 16.17 15.23
C GLU A 124 -2.34 17.23 14.20
N GLU A 125 -1.03 17.31 13.92
CA GLU A 125 -0.51 18.17 12.84
C GLU A 125 -0.96 17.67 11.46
N ILE A 126 -0.90 16.36 11.21
CA ILE A 126 -1.34 15.72 9.96
C ILE A 126 -2.84 15.92 9.74
N LYS A 127 -3.66 15.71 10.78
CA LYS A 127 -5.12 15.94 10.72
C LYS A 127 -5.49 17.36 10.35
N LYS A 128 -4.75 18.34 10.88
CA LYS A 128 -4.95 19.75 10.50
C LYS A 128 -4.61 20.03 9.05
N LYS A 129 -3.57 19.39 8.54
CA LYS A 129 -3.09 19.59 7.16
C LYS A 129 -3.91 18.80 6.13
N TYR A 130 -4.33 17.59 6.48
CA TYR A 130 -5.04 16.66 5.59
C TYR A 130 -6.31 16.10 6.26
N PRO A 131 -7.28 16.97 6.60
CA PRO A 131 -8.46 16.57 7.35
C PRO A 131 -9.31 15.52 6.62
N ARG A 132 -9.45 15.66 5.30
CA ARG A 132 -10.22 14.75 4.43
C ARG A 132 -9.65 13.34 4.44
N GLN A 133 -8.35 13.20 4.18
CA GLN A 133 -7.66 11.91 4.16
C GLN A 133 -7.67 11.25 5.55
N CYS A 134 -7.38 12.00 6.60
CA CYS A 134 -7.38 11.46 7.96
C CYS A 134 -8.78 11.01 8.40
N SER A 135 -9.83 11.76 8.06
CA SER A 135 -11.21 11.36 8.33
C SER A 135 -11.57 10.08 7.59
N ALA A 136 -11.20 9.97 6.30
CA ALA A 136 -11.44 8.79 5.50
C ALA A 136 -10.72 7.56 6.06
N ILE A 137 -9.45 7.70 6.49
CA ILE A 137 -8.69 6.61 7.13
C ILE A 137 -9.44 6.14 8.39
N GLU A 138 -9.75 7.07 9.30
CA GLU A 138 -10.38 6.74 10.58
C GLU A 138 -11.75 6.09 10.41
N GLU A 139 -12.61 6.67 9.57
CA GLU A 139 -13.96 6.19 9.34
C GLU A 139 -13.98 4.81 8.68
N ASN A 140 -13.19 4.63 7.62
CA ASN A 140 -13.23 3.39 6.86
C ASN A 140 -12.50 2.25 7.57
N LEU A 141 -11.44 2.51 8.32
CA LEU A 141 -10.86 1.48 9.19
C LEU A 141 -11.84 1.02 10.28
N LYS A 142 -12.58 1.94 10.91
CA LYS A 142 -13.64 1.56 11.88
C LYS A 142 -14.73 0.69 11.24
N LYS A 143 -15.16 1.02 10.01
CA LYS A 143 -16.15 0.21 9.27
C LYS A 143 -15.59 -1.16 8.89
N LEU A 144 -14.33 -1.21 8.47
CA LEU A 144 -13.63 -2.45 8.15
C LEU A 144 -13.55 -3.37 9.38
N MET A 145 -13.08 -2.86 10.52
CA MET A 145 -13.02 -3.59 11.79
C MET A 145 -14.40 -4.12 12.21
N LYS A 146 -15.44 -3.30 12.03
CA LYS A 146 -16.81 -3.73 12.32
C LYS A 146 -17.23 -4.91 11.45
N ALA A 147 -16.97 -4.83 10.12
CA ALA A 147 -17.27 -5.91 9.18
C ALA A 147 -16.53 -7.21 9.54
N GLU A 148 -15.27 -7.12 9.97
CA GLU A 148 -14.47 -8.24 10.44
C GLU A 148 -15.02 -8.87 11.74
N LYS A 149 -15.39 -8.04 12.72
CA LYS A 149 -15.99 -8.48 13.99
C LYS A 149 -17.36 -9.13 13.80
N GLU A 150 -18.17 -8.63 12.88
CA GLU A 150 -19.46 -9.20 12.51
C GLU A 150 -19.33 -10.41 11.58
N ASN A 151 -18.10 -10.82 11.24
CA ASN A 151 -17.76 -11.94 10.37
C ASN A 151 -18.50 -11.89 9.03
N ILE A 152 -18.51 -10.72 8.37
CA ILE A 152 -19.16 -10.53 7.07
C ILE A 152 -18.36 -11.26 5.99
N LEU A 153 -18.95 -12.28 5.39
CA LEU A 153 -18.31 -13.13 4.36
C LEU A 153 -18.69 -12.74 2.92
N ILE A 154 -19.15 -11.52 2.72
CA ILE A 154 -19.35 -10.91 1.39
C ILE A 154 -18.10 -10.06 1.12
N PRO A 155 -17.15 -10.51 0.27
CA PRO A 155 -15.83 -9.88 0.16
C PRO A 155 -15.86 -8.42 -0.25
N ASP A 156 -16.84 -8.02 -1.07
CA ASP A 156 -16.99 -6.65 -1.56
C ASP A 156 -17.22 -5.64 -0.44
N ILE A 157 -17.87 -6.03 0.66
CA ILE A 157 -18.19 -5.12 1.77
C ILE A 157 -16.92 -4.63 2.48
N PRO A 158 -16.06 -5.49 3.04
CA PRO A 158 -14.81 -5.04 3.66
C PRO A 158 -13.83 -4.47 2.62
N ALA A 159 -13.77 -5.02 1.41
CA ALA A 159 -12.92 -4.49 0.33
C ALA A 159 -13.27 -3.04 0.01
N SER A 160 -14.57 -2.71 -0.12
CA SER A 160 -15.04 -1.35 -0.41
C SER A 160 -14.67 -0.33 0.67
N HIS A 161 -14.62 -0.74 1.94
CA HIS A 161 -14.14 0.16 3.00
C HIS A 161 -12.64 0.48 2.84
N PHE A 162 -11.83 -0.53 2.52
CA PHE A 162 -10.42 -0.30 2.24
C PHE A 162 -10.21 0.48 0.93
N GLY A 163 -11.01 0.21 -0.09
CA GLY A 163 -11.04 0.97 -1.34
C GLY A 163 -11.33 2.46 -1.12
N LYS A 164 -12.36 2.80 -0.33
CA LYS A 164 -12.71 4.20 -0.02
C LYS A 164 -11.58 4.95 0.68
N LEU A 165 -10.89 4.29 1.62
CA LEU A 165 -9.71 4.83 2.26
C LEU A 165 -8.62 5.13 1.23
N MET A 166 -8.29 4.14 0.39
CA MET A 166 -7.23 4.28 -0.62
C MET A 166 -7.58 5.35 -1.67
N GLY A 167 -8.84 5.44 -2.08
CA GLY A 167 -9.30 6.49 -2.99
C GLY A 167 -8.96 7.90 -2.49
N GLU A 168 -9.19 8.16 -1.21
CA GLU A 168 -8.86 9.47 -0.62
C GLU A 168 -7.33 9.69 -0.52
N LEU A 169 -6.54 8.65 -0.33
CA LEU A 169 -5.07 8.77 -0.34
C LEU A 169 -4.51 9.10 -1.72
N PHE A 170 -5.10 8.58 -2.79
CA PHE A 170 -4.67 8.88 -4.16
C PHE A 170 -5.08 10.28 -4.61
N CYS A 171 -6.04 10.91 -3.94
CA CYS A 171 -6.48 12.28 -4.23
C CYS A 171 -5.75 13.30 -3.34
N LEU A 172 -4.54 13.70 -3.75
CA LEU A 172 -3.75 14.71 -3.03
C LEU A 172 -4.42 16.09 -3.11
N TYR A 173 -4.80 16.53 -4.30
CA TYR A 173 -5.46 17.81 -4.56
C TYR A 173 -6.90 17.61 -5.01
N GLU A 174 -7.75 18.61 -4.75
CA GLU A 174 -9.10 18.67 -5.33
C GLU A 174 -9.05 19.48 -6.63
N ASP A 175 -8.78 18.76 -7.72
CA ASP A 175 -8.64 19.31 -9.06
C ASP A 175 -9.37 18.46 -10.12
N LYS A 176 -9.13 18.73 -11.40
CA LYS A 176 -9.73 17.99 -12.51
C LYS A 176 -9.42 16.49 -12.52
N ASN A 177 -8.36 16.05 -11.84
CA ASN A 177 -7.95 14.62 -11.77
C ASN A 177 -8.58 13.90 -10.58
N SER A 178 -9.21 14.62 -9.65
CA SER A 178 -9.66 14.12 -8.35
C SER A 178 -10.55 12.88 -8.47
N GLU A 179 -11.54 12.91 -9.36
CA GLU A 179 -12.47 11.79 -9.52
C GLU A 179 -11.78 10.53 -10.05
N LEU A 180 -10.93 10.69 -11.06
CA LEU A 180 -10.17 9.56 -11.63
C LEU A 180 -9.17 8.99 -10.63
N LEU A 181 -8.48 9.85 -9.88
CA LEU A 181 -7.53 9.42 -8.85
C LEU A 181 -8.22 8.72 -7.69
N LYS A 182 -9.37 9.22 -7.23
CA LYS A 182 -10.19 8.57 -6.21
C LYS A 182 -10.69 7.21 -6.69
N SER A 183 -11.20 7.14 -7.92
CA SER A 183 -11.66 5.90 -8.52
C SER A 183 -10.51 4.88 -8.64
N PHE A 184 -9.36 5.29 -9.17
CA PHE A 184 -8.19 4.41 -9.26
C PHE A 184 -7.73 3.89 -7.90
N GLY A 185 -7.61 4.80 -6.92
CA GLY A 185 -7.22 4.42 -5.56
C GLY A 185 -8.24 3.49 -4.90
N PHE A 186 -9.53 3.66 -5.18
CA PHE A 186 -10.60 2.79 -4.71
C PHE A 186 -10.45 1.37 -5.26
N GLU A 187 -10.36 1.21 -6.58
CA GLU A 187 -10.23 -0.10 -7.24
C GLU A 187 -8.92 -0.80 -6.83
N LEU A 188 -7.82 -0.06 -6.77
CA LEU A 188 -6.55 -0.60 -6.30
C LEU A 188 -6.63 -1.05 -4.83
N GLY A 189 -7.33 -0.29 -3.99
CA GLY A 189 -7.55 -0.64 -2.59
C GLY A 189 -8.35 -1.92 -2.44
N GLU A 190 -9.45 -2.07 -3.16
CA GLU A 190 -10.23 -3.31 -3.17
C GLU A 190 -9.38 -4.50 -3.60
N PHE A 191 -8.62 -4.36 -4.69
CA PHE A 191 -7.71 -5.40 -5.14
C PHE A 191 -6.67 -5.77 -4.05
N ILE A 192 -6.03 -4.78 -3.40
CA ILE A 192 -5.04 -5.02 -2.34
C ILE A 192 -5.67 -5.80 -1.18
N TYR A 193 -6.87 -5.46 -0.77
CA TYR A 193 -7.59 -6.15 0.30
C TYR A 193 -7.86 -7.61 -0.07
N ILE A 194 -8.37 -7.85 -1.26
CA ILE A 194 -8.71 -9.21 -1.74
C ILE A 194 -7.47 -10.07 -1.95
N ILE A 195 -6.38 -9.54 -2.53
CA ILE A 195 -5.15 -10.33 -2.70
C ILE A 195 -4.47 -10.67 -1.38
N ASP A 196 -4.57 -9.80 -0.37
CA ASP A 196 -4.13 -10.07 1.00
C ASP A 196 -4.93 -11.25 1.58
N ALA A 197 -6.25 -11.20 1.50
CA ALA A 197 -7.15 -12.26 1.94
C ALA A 197 -6.86 -13.61 1.25
N VAL A 198 -6.69 -13.61 -0.09
CA VAL A 198 -6.31 -14.81 -0.86
C VAL A 198 -4.95 -15.36 -0.41
N CYS A 199 -4.00 -14.47 -0.21
CA CYS A 199 -2.65 -14.85 0.18
C CYS A 199 -2.60 -15.43 1.60
N ASP A 200 -3.39 -14.92 2.52
CA ASP A 200 -3.32 -15.30 3.93
C ASP A 200 -4.36 -16.34 4.35
N ILE A 201 -5.28 -16.74 3.48
CA ILE A 201 -6.38 -17.68 3.75
C ILE A 201 -5.97 -18.93 4.55
N LYS A 202 -4.82 -19.55 4.25
CA LYS A 202 -4.35 -20.74 4.98
C LYS A 202 -3.91 -20.45 6.40
N LYS A 203 -3.26 -19.31 6.58
CA LYS A 203 -2.78 -18.82 7.89
C LYS A 203 -3.97 -18.45 8.75
N ASP A 204 -4.94 -17.72 8.18
CA ASP A 204 -6.11 -17.24 8.89
C ASP A 204 -7.01 -18.38 9.35
N ILE A 205 -7.28 -19.36 8.49
CA ILE A 205 -7.99 -20.60 8.88
C ILE A 205 -7.28 -21.31 10.04
N LYS A 206 -5.94 -21.48 9.96
CA LYS A 206 -5.17 -22.13 11.03
C LYS A 206 -5.22 -21.38 12.34
N GLN A 207 -5.22 -20.05 12.27
CA GLN A 207 -5.25 -19.16 13.44
C GLN A 207 -6.67 -18.83 13.90
N LYS A 208 -7.71 -19.32 13.22
CA LYS A 208 -9.12 -18.97 13.43
C LYS A 208 -9.37 -17.47 13.37
N LYS A 209 -8.64 -16.78 12.49
CA LYS A 209 -8.83 -15.36 12.20
C LYS A 209 -9.84 -15.18 11.08
N TYR A 210 -10.47 -14.00 11.09
CA TYR A 210 -11.37 -13.60 10.01
C TYR A 210 -10.67 -13.60 8.65
N ASN A 211 -11.39 -14.05 7.63
CA ASN A 211 -11.01 -13.88 6.23
C ASN A 211 -12.29 -13.95 5.38
N PRO A 212 -12.62 -12.92 4.59
CA PRO A 212 -13.89 -12.85 3.86
C PRO A 212 -14.04 -13.93 2.79
N LEU A 213 -12.94 -14.58 2.40
CA LEU A 213 -12.92 -15.61 1.36
C LEU A 213 -12.95 -17.04 1.92
N ILE A 214 -13.26 -17.22 3.21
CA ILE A 214 -13.19 -18.53 3.84
C ILE A 214 -14.14 -19.56 3.20
N THR A 215 -15.29 -19.11 2.69
CA THR A 215 -16.30 -19.92 2.00
C THR A 215 -16.09 -20.00 0.49
N THR A 216 -15.18 -19.21 -0.07
CA THR A 216 -14.94 -19.12 -1.51
C THR A 216 -14.08 -20.30 -2.00
N PRO A 217 -14.48 -21.02 -3.06
CA PRO A 217 -13.67 -22.08 -3.63
C PRO A 217 -12.33 -21.55 -4.15
N ARG A 218 -11.24 -22.22 -3.77
CA ARG A 218 -9.88 -21.76 -4.12
C ARG A 218 -9.58 -21.71 -5.62
N LYS A 219 -10.33 -22.48 -6.42
CA LYS A 219 -10.23 -22.45 -7.89
C LYS A 219 -10.66 -21.10 -8.47
N ASP A 220 -11.50 -20.35 -7.75
CA ASP A 220 -12.07 -19.08 -8.21
C ASP A 220 -11.20 -17.87 -7.82
N PHE A 221 -10.19 -18.04 -6.97
CA PHE A 221 -9.35 -16.94 -6.48
C PHE A 221 -8.66 -16.15 -7.60
N GLU A 222 -8.09 -16.84 -8.59
CA GLU A 222 -7.40 -16.18 -9.70
C GLU A 222 -8.38 -15.36 -10.55
N LYS A 223 -9.58 -15.90 -10.78
CA LYS A 223 -10.65 -15.20 -11.49
C LYS A 223 -11.11 -13.95 -10.75
N ILE A 224 -11.30 -14.06 -9.43
CA ILE A 224 -11.70 -12.92 -8.58
C ILE A 224 -10.63 -11.82 -8.63
N LEU A 225 -9.36 -12.18 -8.42
CA LEU A 225 -8.25 -11.23 -8.50
C LEU A 225 -8.14 -10.57 -9.87
N THR A 226 -8.34 -11.33 -10.94
CA THR A 226 -8.31 -10.78 -12.31
C THR A 226 -9.44 -9.77 -12.53
N LEU A 227 -10.63 -10.01 -11.97
CA LEU A 227 -11.76 -9.10 -12.08
C LEU A 227 -11.47 -7.75 -11.39
N PHE A 228 -11.07 -7.78 -10.12
CA PHE A 228 -10.73 -6.55 -9.39
C PHE A 228 -9.57 -5.78 -10.05
N LEU A 229 -8.56 -6.49 -10.56
CA LEU A 229 -7.45 -5.83 -11.26
C LEU A 229 -7.88 -5.24 -12.60
N ALA A 230 -8.82 -5.88 -13.32
CA ALA A 230 -9.35 -5.33 -14.56
C ALA A 230 -10.05 -3.99 -14.32
N GLU A 231 -10.91 -3.89 -13.30
CA GLU A 231 -11.56 -2.64 -12.91
C GLU A 231 -10.52 -1.55 -12.59
N CYS A 232 -9.50 -1.88 -11.81
CA CYS A 232 -8.40 -0.96 -11.50
C CYS A 232 -7.67 -0.48 -12.77
N THR A 233 -7.34 -1.39 -13.69
CA THR A 233 -6.62 -1.04 -14.94
C THR A 233 -7.48 -0.28 -15.93
N ASP A 234 -8.79 -0.50 -15.95
CA ASP A 234 -9.73 0.28 -16.76
C ASP A 234 -9.76 1.75 -16.34
N VAL A 235 -9.72 2.02 -15.03
CA VAL A 235 -9.61 3.40 -14.53
C VAL A 235 -8.21 3.96 -14.82
N TYR A 236 -7.16 3.18 -14.58
CA TYR A 236 -5.77 3.58 -14.85
C TYR A 236 -5.58 4.06 -16.29
N ASN A 237 -6.14 3.35 -17.26
CA ASN A 237 -6.00 3.68 -18.68
C ASN A 237 -6.67 5.03 -19.08
N LYS A 238 -7.48 5.62 -18.21
CA LYS A 238 -8.12 6.93 -18.42
C LYS A 238 -7.29 8.08 -17.82
N ILE A 239 -6.27 7.75 -17.02
CA ILE A 239 -5.43 8.74 -16.33
C ILE A 239 -4.26 9.13 -17.22
N GLU A 240 -4.03 10.42 -17.40
CA GLU A 240 -2.86 10.94 -18.10
C GLU A 240 -1.59 10.75 -17.25
N ILE A 241 -0.71 9.86 -17.69
CA ILE A 241 0.58 9.57 -17.06
C ILE A 241 1.69 10.29 -17.81
N LYS A 242 2.30 11.29 -17.17
CA LYS A 242 3.31 12.18 -17.79
C LYS A 242 4.73 11.60 -17.77
N ASN A 243 5.04 10.77 -16.76
CA ASN A 243 6.36 10.15 -16.60
C ASN A 243 6.25 8.80 -15.86
N ASN A 244 7.34 8.04 -15.78
CA ASN A 244 7.43 6.77 -15.05
C ASN A 244 6.40 5.70 -15.46
N LYS A 245 5.78 5.82 -16.64
CA LYS A 245 4.75 4.89 -17.09
C LYS A 245 5.22 3.44 -17.07
N ALA A 246 6.46 3.17 -17.54
CA ALA A 246 7.01 1.82 -17.55
C ALA A 246 7.10 1.19 -16.14
N ILE A 247 7.41 2.00 -15.12
CA ILE A 247 7.46 1.54 -13.72
C ILE A 247 6.05 1.22 -13.22
N ILE A 248 5.08 2.09 -13.50
CA ILE A 248 3.68 1.90 -13.09
C ILE A 248 3.09 0.68 -13.78
N ASP A 249 3.28 0.53 -15.10
CA ASP A 249 2.83 -0.62 -15.88
C ASP A 249 3.46 -1.92 -15.34
N ASN A 250 4.76 -1.92 -15.05
CA ASN A 250 5.44 -3.06 -14.45
C ASN A 250 4.82 -3.47 -13.12
N ILE A 251 4.47 -2.51 -12.27
CA ILE A 251 3.83 -2.78 -10.99
C ILE A 251 2.42 -3.36 -11.19
N LEU A 252 1.58 -2.69 -11.98
CA LEU A 252 0.17 -3.07 -12.14
C LEU A 252 -0.01 -4.39 -12.92
N TYR A 253 0.80 -4.63 -13.96
CA TYR A 253 0.62 -5.82 -14.82
C TYR A 253 1.50 -7.00 -14.42
N SER A 254 2.49 -6.82 -13.55
CA SER A 254 3.41 -7.90 -13.17
C SER A 254 3.76 -7.92 -11.68
N GLY A 255 4.19 -6.81 -11.14
CA GLY A 255 4.72 -6.73 -9.77
C GLY A 255 3.72 -7.15 -8.71
N ILE A 256 2.47 -6.71 -8.86
CA ILE A 256 1.35 -6.95 -7.93
C ILE A 256 1.03 -8.44 -7.76
N TRP A 257 1.32 -9.26 -8.78
CA TRP A 257 1.13 -10.71 -8.77
C TRP A 257 2.25 -11.49 -8.07
N THR A 258 3.41 -10.87 -7.84
CA THR A 258 4.64 -11.55 -7.39
C THR A 258 4.42 -12.38 -6.10
N LYS A 259 3.75 -11.82 -5.11
CA LYS A 259 3.46 -12.52 -3.86
C LYS A 259 2.53 -13.73 -4.05
N TYR A 260 1.49 -13.58 -4.87
CA TYR A 260 0.53 -14.64 -5.18
C TYR A 260 1.22 -15.79 -5.91
N GLU A 261 1.99 -15.49 -6.94
CA GLU A 261 2.72 -16.49 -7.74
C GLU A 261 3.76 -17.24 -6.91
N LEU A 262 4.54 -16.55 -6.08
CA LEU A 262 5.49 -17.19 -5.17
C LEU A 262 4.79 -18.18 -4.20
N LYS A 263 3.60 -17.83 -3.70
CA LYS A 263 2.81 -18.72 -2.85
C LYS A 263 2.26 -19.92 -3.65
N LYS A 264 1.87 -19.73 -4.91
CA LYS A 264 1.41 -20.78 -5.83
C LYS A 264 2.53 -21.79 -6.10
N GLN A 265 3.71 -21.33 -6.52
CA GLN A 265 4.89 -22.16 -6.78
C GLN A 265 5.37 -22.97 -5.55
N ARG A 266 5.38 -22.35 -4.36
CA ARG A 266 5.73 -23.05 -3.12
C ARG A 266 4.76 -24.20 -2.78
N LYS A 267 3.49 -24.09 -3.19
CA LYS A 267 2.50 -25.13 -3.01
C LYS A 267 2.70 -26.30 -3.98
N GLU A 268 3.03 -26.01 -5.23
CA GLU A 268 3.30 -27.01 -6.27
C GLU A 268 4.52 -27.83 -5.91
N LYS A 269 5.65 -27.22 -5.58
CA LYS A 269 6.86 -27.90 -5.11
C LYS A 269 6.65 -28.76 -3.87
N LYS A 270 5.72 -28.39 -2.96
CA LYS A 270 5.38 -29.21 -1.79
C LYS A 270 4.48 -30.41 -2.12
N LYS A 271 3.70 -30.33 -3.19
CA LYS A 271 2.90 -31.47 -3.68
C LYS A 271 3.77 -32.49 -4.39
N GLU A 272 4.70 -32.03 -5.24
CA GLU A 272 5.68 -32.88 -5.92
C GLU A 272 6.49 -33.68 -4.91
N ARG A 273 7.08 -33.05 -3.89
CA ARG A 273 7.86 -33.73 -2.83
C ARG A 273 7.07 -34.69 -1.91
N LYS A 274 5.75 -34.74 -2.03
CA LYS A 274 4.92 -35.70 -1.26
C LYS A 274 4.48 -36.89 -2.10
N ASN A 275 4.64 -36.77 -3.41
CA ASN A 275 4.31 -37.84 -4.37
C ASN A 275 5.55 -38.61 -4.81
N ASP A 276 6.75 -38.13 -4.47
CA ASP A 276 8.04 -38.86 -4.48
C ASP A 276 8.30 -39.49 -3.11
#